data_ca83938bc825232b7bd5d84dd50cf7d0
#
_entry.id   ca83938bc825232b7bd5d84dd50cf7d0
#
_cell.length_a   1.000
_cell.length_b   1.000
_cell.length_c   1.000
_cell.angle_alpha   90.00
_cell.angle_beta   90.00
_cell.angle_gamma   90.00
#
_symmetry.space_group_name_H-M   'P 1'
#
loop_
_entity.id
_entity.type
_entity.pdbx_description
1 polymer ?
#
loop_
_entity_poly.entity_id
_entity_poly.type
_entity_poly.pdbx_seq_one_letter_code
_entity_poly.pdbx_strand_id
1 'polypeptide(L)'
;MTGKENREIKNSVFVDLFYEDESAEANEIALFNAIHDEPLPEGTKIRKFRVDNTIYMNFQNDISFDAGGKVIVFGEHQSTINENMPLRSLLYIGRAYERLVPPRSRYKKKLVPLPTPEFTHFITEKKNGRRKKSSVCQTPIL
;
A
#
# COMPACT_ATOMS: atom_id res chain seq x y z
N MET A 1 7.36 27.96 -4.71
CA MET A 1 7.40 26.49 -4.64
C MET A 1 6.79 25.92 -5.89
N THR A 2 7.57 25.19 -6.64
CA THR A 2 7.11 24.55 -7.86
C THR A 2 6.20 23.37 -7.53
N GLY A 3 5.30 22.99 -8.43
CA GLY A 3 4.36 21.87 -8.20
C GLY A 3 5.05 20.52 -7.95
N LYS A 4 6.34 20.38 -8.31
CA LYS A 4 7.17 19.21 -8.08
C LYS A 4 7.62 19.13 -6.61
N GLU A 5 8.12 20.23 -6.03
CA GLU A 5 8.52 20.29 -4.60
C GLU A 5 7.34 20.00 -3.67
N ASN A 6 6.15 20.49 -3.98
CA ASN A 6 4.94 20.23 -3.20
C ASN A 6 4.51 18.76 -3.24
N ARG A 7 4.85 18.03 -4.29
CA ARG A 7 4.54 16.61 -4.47
C ARG A 7 5.50 15.73 -3.68
N GLU A 8 6.79 16.06 -3.70
CA GLU A 8 7.84 15.35 -2.94
C GLU A 8 7.65 15.51 -1.42
N ILE A 9 7.30 16.70 -0.95
CA ILE A 9 6.99 16.95 0.47
C ILE A 9 5.76 16.15 0.93
N LYS A 10 4.70 16.09 0.12
CA LYS A 10 3.50 15.32 0.47
C LYS A 10 3.76 13.83 0.54
N ASN A 11 4.54 13.30 -0.40
CA ASN A 11 4.92 11.90 -0.39
C ASN A 11 5.81 11.57 0.81
N SER A 12 6.76 12.44 1.18
CA SER A 12 7.62 12.20 2.34
C SER A 12 6.82 12.19 3.64
N VAL A 13 5.89 13.13 3.84
CA VAL A 13 5.03 13.15 5.03
C VAL A 13 4.13 11.93 5.11
N PHE A 14 3.59 11.46 3.97
CA PHE A 14 2.76 10.27 3.93
C PHE A 14 3.56 9.01 4.29
N VAL A 15 4.77 8.87 3.74
CA VAL A 15 5.67 7.76 4.06
C VAL A 15 6.12 7.81 5.52
N ASP A 16 6.48 8.99 6.00
CA ASP A 16 6.91 9.22 7.39
C ASP A 16 5.85 8.73 8.38
N LEU A 17 4.60 9.15 8.18
CA LEU A 17 3.46 8.79 9.01
C LEU A 17 3.25 7.28 9.18
N PHE A 18 3.57 6.49 8.16
CA PHE A 18 3.32 5.05 8.15
C PHE A 18 4.56 4.17 8.29
N TYR A 19 5.77 4.74 8.20
CA TYR A 19 7.00 3.94 8.31
C TYR A 19 7.95 4.39 9.41
N GLU A 20 8.17 5.69 9.56
CA GLU A 20 9.27 6.23 10.38
C GLU A 20 8.79 6.76 11.72
N ASP A 21 7.54 7.20 11.80
CA ASP A 21 6.96 7.73 13.04
C ASP A 21 6.76 6.61 14.07
N GLU A 22 6.95 6.93 15.35
CA GLU A 22 6.71 6.00 16.48
C GLU A 22 5.26 5.50 16.52
N SER A 23 4.32 6.29 15.99
CA SER A 23 2.89 5.95 15.87
C SER A 23 2.55 5.16 14.59
N ALA A 24 3.53 4.82 13.76
CA ALA A 24 3.28 4.25 12.43
C ALA A 24 2.45 2.96 12.48
N GLU A 25 2.69 2.07 13.45
CA GLU A 25 1.88 0.84 13.61
C GLU A 25 0.42 1.17 13.97
N ALA A 26 0.21 2.14 14.86
CA ALA A 26 -1.13 2.61 15.22
C ALA A 26 -1.83 3.26 14.02
N ASN A 27 -1.10 3.99 13.19
CA ASN A 27 -1.62 4.60 11.97
C ASN A 27 -1.99 3.54 10.92
N GLU A 28 -1.22 2.47 10.79
CA GLU A 28 -1.52 1.34 9.89
C GLU A 28 -2.77 0.59 10.35
N ILE A 29 -2.93 0.35 11.65
CA ILE A 29 -4.15 -0.23 12.24
C ILE A 29 -5.34 0.69 12.01
N ALA A 30 -5.19 1.98 12.24
CA ALA A 30 -6.24 2.97 12.01
C ALA A 30 -6.65 3.04 10.53
N LEU A 31 -5.68 2.97 9.61
CA LEU A 31 -5.94 2.90 8.18
C LEU A 31 -6.74 1.64 7.83
N PHE A 32 -6.30 0.47 8.31
CA PHE A 32 -7.03 -0.79 8.08
C PHE A 32 -8.47 -0.68 8.57
N ASN A 33 -8.67 -0.24 9.80
CA ASN A 33 -9.99 -0.10 10.40
C ASN A 33 -10.87 0.95 9.69
N ALA A 34 -10.27 1.94 9.05
CA ALA A 34 -11.01 2.96 8.30
C ALA A 34 -11.52 2.48 6.93
N ILE A 35 -10.92 1.44 6.37
CA ILE A 35 -11.27 0.89 5.06
C ILE A 35 -12.06 -0.43 5.13
N HIS A 36 -12.21 -0.98 6.33
CA HIS A 36 -12.94 -2.23 6.59
C HIS A 36 -14.09 -1.99 7.56
N ASP A 37 -15.18 -2.74 7.37
CA ASP A 37 -16.33 -2.70 8.28
C ASP A 37 -16.02 -3.33 9.64
N GLU A 38 -15.13 -4.32 9.66
CA GLU A 38 -14.68 -5.00 10.88
C GLU A 38 -13.24 -4.57 11.21
N PRO A 39 -13.00 -4.14 12.46
CA PRO A 39 -11.66 -3.76 12.88
C PRO A 39 -10.74 -4.99 12.97
N LEU A 40 -9.44 -4.75 12.89
CA LEU A 40 -8.44 -5.77 13.16
C LEU A 40 -8.63 -6.34 14.57
N PRO A 41 -8.57 -7.67 14.73
CA PRO A 41 -8.59 -8.30 16.05
C PRO A 41 -7.49 -7.75 16.95
N GLU A 42 -7.78 -7.57 18.23
CA GLU A 42 -6.80 -7.10 19.21
C GLU A 42 -5.57 -8.01 19.22
N GLY A 43 -4.40 -7.41 19.27
CA GLY A 43 -3.12 -8.13 19.24
C GLY A 43 -2.69 -8.63 17.87
N THR A 44 -3.38 -8.25 16.79
CA THR A 44 -2.92 -8.55 15.43
C THR A 44 -1.58 -7.89 15.17
N LYS A 45 -0.59 -8.70 14.76
CA LYS A 45 0.74 -8.20 14.44
C LYS A 45 0.73 -7.55 13.05
N ILE A 46 1.23 -6.33 12.99
CA ILE A 46 1.49 -5.62 11.74
C ILE A 46 2.96 -5.82 11.37
N ARG A 47 3.20 -6.20 10.14
CA ARG A 47 4.56 -6.31 9.60
C ARG A 47 4.70 -5.41 8.38
N LYS A 48 5.45 -4.34 8.54
CA LYS A 48 5.79 -3.43 7.44
C LYS A 48 6.73 -4.08 6.46
N PHE A 49 6.57 -3.79 5.19
CA PHE A 49 7.54 -4.09 4.16
C PHE A 49 7.43 -3.07 3.02
N ARG A 50 8.53 -2.85 2.32
CA ARG A 50 8.54 -2.03 1.11
C ARG A 50 8.75 -2.92 -0.10
N VAL A 51 8.01 -2.63 -1.15
CA VAL A 51 8.28 -3.19 -2.47
C VAL A 51 9.24 -2.25 -3.17
N ASP A 52 10.54 -2.53 -3.02
CA ASP A 52 11.60 -1.73 -3.62
C ASP A 52 11.93 -2.21 -5.03
N ASN A 53 12.65 -1.34 -5.73
CA ASN A 53 13.12 -1.50 -7.09
C ASN A 53 13.73 -2.85 -7.42
N THR A 54 13.43 -3.33 -8.61
CA THR A 54 14.31 -4.22 -9.36
C THR A 54 15.16 -3.43 -10.34
N ILE A 55 16.24 -4.06 -10.77
CA ILE A 55 17.35 -3.53 -11.59
C ILE A 55 16.94 -2.67 -12.81
N TYR A 56 15.68 -2.70 -13.24
CA TYR A 56 15.23 -2.04 -14.47
C TYR A 56 14.05 -1.09 -14.32
N MET A 57 13.43 -0.95 -13.14
CA MET A 57 12.28 -0.07 -12.96
C MET A 57 12.23 0.53 -11.55
N ASN A 58 12.14 1.85 -11.47
CA ASN A 58 11.90 2.60 -10.23
C ASN A 58 10.44 2.46 -9.77
N PHE A 59 10.03 1.23 -9.43
CA PHE A 59 8.74 0.98 -8.80
C PHE A 59 8.92 0.90 -7.28
N GLN A 60 8.43 1.90 -6.62
CA GLN A 60 8.32 1.93 -5.17
C GLN A 60 6.87 2.25 -4.85
N ASN A 61 6.23 1.43 -4.03
CA ASN A 61 4.94 1.78 -3.47
C ASN A 61 5.13 2.68 -2.24
N ASP A 62 4.15 3.53 -1.96
CA ASP A 62 4.24 4.48 -0.86
C ASP A 62 4.23 3.77 0.49
N ILE A 63 3.24 2.92 0.73
CA ILE A 63 3.16 2.09 1.94
C ILE A 63 2.70 0.67 1.63
N SER A 64 3.20 -0.30 2.39
CA SER A 64 2.66 -1.66 2.41
C SER A 64 2.92 -2.34 3.75
N PHE A 65 1.93 -3.09 4.22
CA PHE A 65 2.03 -3.87 5.44
C PHE A 65 1.18 -5.14 5.38
N ASP A 66 1.61 -6.13 6.11
CA ASP A 66 0.92 -7.41 6.32
C ASP A 66 0.18 -7.36 7.66
N ALA A 67 -1.13 -7.56 7.60
CA ALA A 67 -2.00 -7.63 8.77
C ALA A 67 -2.23 -9.09 9.16
N GLY A 68 -1.45 -9.59 10.12
CA GLY A 68 -1.60 -10.91 10.70
C GLY A 68 -1.37 -12.08 9.77
N GLY A 69 -0.66 -11.89 8.65
CA GLY A 69 -0.42 -12.93 7.64
C GLY A 69 -1.63 -13.28 6.76
N LYS A 70 -2.72 -12.53 6.89
CA LYS A 70 -3.97 -12.78 6.15
C LYS A 70 -4.22 -11.79 5.04
N VAL A 71 -3.84 -10.53 5.24
CA VAL A 71 -4.09 -9.43 4.32
C VAL A 71 -2.82 -8.62 4.13
N ILE A 72 -2.52 -8.25 2.89
CA ILE A 72 -1.49 -7.28 2.56
C ILE A 72 -2.19 -6.01 2.06
N VAL A 73 -1.98 -4.91 2.75
CA VAL A 73 -2.48 -3.60 2.34
C VAL A 73 -1.40 -2.86 1.59
N PHE A 74 -1.74 -2.32 0.43
CA PHE A 74 -0.91 -1.39 -0.33
C PHE A 74 -1.60 -0.03 -0.36
N GLY A 75 -0.91 0.99 0.11
CA GLY A 75 -1.38 2.36 0.05
C GLY A 75 -0.55 3.19 -0.95
N GLU A 76 -1.23 3.95 -1.78
CA GLU A 76 -0.63 4.85 -2.76
C GLU A 76 -1.25 6.24 -2.65
N HIS A 77 -0.40 7.26 -2.55
CA HIS A 77 -0.84 8.64 -2.56
C HIS A 77 -0.68 9.24 -3.96
N GLN A 78 -1.78 9.73 -4.53
CA GLN A 78 -1.79 10.30 -5.88
C GLN A 78 -2.37 11.71 -5.91
N SER A 79 -1.76 12.57 -6.68
CA SER A 79 -2.29 13.92 -6.96
C SER A 79 -3.33 13.94 -8.08
N THR A 80 -3.36 12.89 -8.91
CA THR A 80 -4.27 12.71 -10.05
C THR A 80 -4.55 11.22 -10.24
N ILE A 81 -5.70 10.90 -10.82
CA ILE A 81 -6.04 9.53 -11.18
C ILE A 81 -5.07 9.03 -12.26
N ASN A 82 -4.52 7.85 -12.06
CA ASN A 82 -3.64 7.19 -13.02
C ASN A 82 -4.29 5.89 -13.49
N GLU A 83 -4.62 5.82 -14.77
CA GLU A 83 -5.29 4.66 -15.39
C GLU A 83 -4.45 3.38 -15.39
N ASN A 84 -3.12 3.51 -15.22
CA ASN A 84 -2.20 2.38 -15.11
C ASN A 84 -2.07 1.81 -13.68
N MET A 85 -2.85 2.29 -12.72
CA MET A 85 -2.77 1.78 -11.35
C MET A 85 -3.08 0.29 -11.22
N PRO A 86 -4.03 -0.30 -11.94
CA PRO A 86 -4.24 -1.75 -11.90
C PRO A 86 -2.99 -2.55 -12.30
N LEU A 87 -2.28 -2.10 -13.34
CA LEU A 87 -1.03 -2.72 -13.76
C LEU A 87 0.07 -2.58 -12.69
N ARG A 88 0.22 -1.39 -12.11
CA ARG A 88 1.18 -1.17 -11.02
C ARG A 88 0.85 -2.03 -9.80
N SER A 89 -0.42 -2.11 -9.43
CA SER A 89 -0.90 -2.93 -8.34
C SER A 89 -0.55 -4.41 -8.54
N LEU A 90 -0.75 -4.94 -9.75
CA LEU A 90 -0.36 -6.31 -10.09
C LEU A 90 1.15 -6.56 -9.93
N LEU A 91 1.97 -5.61 -10.36
CA LEU A 91 3.42 -5.69 -10.20
C LEU A 91 3.84 -5.65 -8.73
N TYR A 92 3.21 -4.82 -7.91
CA TYR A 92 3.48 -4.77 -6.46
C TYR A 92 3.11 -6.09 -5.77
N ILE A 93 1.96 -6.69 -6.10
CA ILE A 93 1.56 -8.00 -5.58
C ILE A 93 2.60 -9.06 -5.94
N GLY A 94 3.00 -9.13 -7.20
CA GLY A 94 3.99 -10.09 -7.66
C GLY A 94 5.28 -9.99 -6.85
N ARG A 95 5.75 -8.78 -6.59
CA ARG A 95 6.95 -8.52 -5.79
C ARG A 95 6.77 -8.87 -4.33
N ALA A 96 5.63 -8.53 -3.74
CA ALA A 96 5.33 -8.88 -2.35
C ALA A 96 5.34 -10.39 -2.15
N TYR A 97 4.66 -11.15 -3.01
CA TYR A 97 4.64 -12.60 -2.93
C TYR A 97 6.00 -13.24 -3.23
N GLU A 98 6.77 -12.64 -4.13
CA GLU A 98 8.14 -13.09 -4.38
C GLU A 98 9.02 -13.03 -3.12
N ARG A 99 8.84 -12.03 -2.27
CA ARG A 99 9.54 -11.90 -0.98
C ARG A 99 8.96 -12.78 0.12
N LEU A 100 7.64 -12.91 0.17
CA LEU A 100 6.96 -13.66 1.23
C LEU A 100 7.05 -15.16 1.06
N VAL A 101 7.08 -15.63 -0.19
CA VAL A 101 7.08 -17.06 -0.50
C VAL A 101 8.51 -17.55 -0.77
N PRO A 102 9.04 -18.45 0.06
CA PRO A 102 10.37 -19.03 -0.19
C PRO A 102 10.44 -19.65 -1.59
N PRO A 103 11.53 -19.43 -2.36
CA PRO A 103 11.64 -19.92 -3.74
C PRO A 103 11.34 -21.41 -3.90
N ARG A 104 11.85 -22.23 -2.98
CA ARG A 104 11.62 -23.68 -2.99
C ARG A 104 10.15 -24.08 -2.77
N SER A 105 9.36 -23.25 -2.11
CA SER A 105 7.94 -23.54 -1.83
C SER A 105 7.06 -23.37 -3.07
N ARG A 106 7.46 -22.53 -4.02
CA ARG A 106 6.73 -22.26 -5.27
C ARG A 106 6.60 -23.49 -6.18
N TYR A 107 7.54 -24.43 -6.05
CA TYR A 107 7.60 -25.64 -6.88
C TYR A 107 7.11 -26.90 -6.15
N LYS A 108 6.62 -26.76 -4.92
CA LYS A 108 6.04 -27.89 -4.17
C LYS A 108 4.64 -28.19 -4.67
N LYS A 109 4.21 -29.45 -4.59
CA LYS A 109 2.85 -29.87 -4.92
C LYS A 109 1.80 -29.35 -3.92
N LYS A 110 2.20 -29.01 -2.70
CA LYS A 110 1.32 -28.49 -1.65
C LYS A 110 1.05 -27.02 -1.92
N LEU A 111 -0.24 -26.64 -1.81
CA LEU A 111 -0.66 -25.26 -1.92
C LEU A 111 0.07 -24.36 -0.91
N VAL A 112 0.59 -23.24 -1.36
CA VAL A 112 1.15 -22.19 -0.52
C VAL A 112 0.01 -21.19 -0.21
N PRO A 113 -0.40 -21.04 1.05
CA PRO A 113 -1.37 -20.01 1.39
C PRO A 113 -0.75 -18.63 1.20
N LEU A 114 -1.49 -17.74 0.55
CA LEU A 114 -1.09 -16.37 0.31
C LEU A 114 -2.04 -15.42 1.04
N PRO A 115 -1.52 -14.34 1.64
CA PRO A 115 -2.39 -13.29 2.17
C PRO A 115 -3.14 -12.59 1.03
N THR A 116 -4.35 -12.13 1.29
CA THR A 116 -5.16 -11.40 0.32
C THR A 116 -4.57 -10.01 0.08
N PRO A 117 -4.32 -9.59 -1.17
CA PRO A 117 -3.83 -8.25 -1.45
C PRO A 117 -4.99 -7.25 -1.52
N GLU A 118 -4.80 -6.09 -0.92
CA GLU A 118 -5.74 -4.98 -0.95
C GLU A 118 -5.03 -3.69 -1.35
N PHE A 119 -5.68 -2.90 -2.20
CA PHE A 119 -5.12 -1.63 -2.68
C PHE A 119 -6.00 -0.47 -2.29
N THR A 120 -5.38 0.54 -1.70
CA THR A 120 -6.00 1.79 -1.31
C THR A 120 -5.30 2.95 -1.99
N HIS A 121 -6.05 3.76 -2.73
CA HIS A 121 -5.53 4.95 -3.38
C HIS A 121 -6.04 6.21 -2.68
N PHE A 122 -5.12 7.02 -2.19
CA PHE A 122 -5.40 8.32 -1.62
C PHE A 122 -5.25 9.38 -2.71
N ILE A 123 -6.38 9.87 -3.22
CA ILE A 123 -6.37 10.85 -4.31
C ILE A 123 -6.61 12.24 -3.74
N THR A 124 -5.64 13.14 -3.91
CA THR A 124 -5.78 14.56 -3.56
C THR A 124 -5.90 15.41 -4.82
N GLU A 125 -7.07 15.39 -5.45
CA GLU A 125 -7.36 16.23 -6.60
C GLU A 125 -7.56 17.70 -6.21
N LYS A 126 -6.88 18.61 -6.90
CA LYS A 126 -7.18 20.04 -6.87
C LYS A 126 -8.20 20.35 -7.97
N LYS A 127 -9.47 20.50 -7.63
CA LYS A 127 -10.45 21.14 -8.53
C LYS A 127 -10.70 22.58 -8.05
N ASN A 128 -10.40 23.55 -8.92
CA ASN A 128 -10.78 24.97 -8.79
C ASN A 128 -10.62 25.58 -7.39
N GLY A 129 -9.43 25.46 -6.79
CA GLY A 129 -9.11 26.14 -5.53
C GLY A 129 -9.76 25.55 -4.27
N ARG A 130 -10.63 24.57 -4.36
CA ARG A 130 -11.20 23.85 -3.21
C ARG A 130 -10.65 22.44 -3.12
N ARG A 131 -10.18 22.06 -1.93
CA ARG A 131 -9.79 20.66 -1.64
C ARG A 131 -11.04 19.78 -1.70
N LYS A 132 -11.10 18.82 -2.61
CA LYS A 132 -12.05 17.71 -2.49
C LYS A 132 -11.56 16.78 -1.40
N LYS A 133 -12.51 16.16 -0.68
CA LYS A 133 -12.23 15.06 0.26
C LYS A 133 -11.48 13.95 -0.47
N SER A 134 -10.46 13.40 0.17
CA SER A 134 -9.78 12.19 -0.32
C SER A 134 -10.82 11.09 -0.52
N SER A 135 -10.86 10.51 -1.70
CA SER A 135 -11.64 9.31 -1.95
C SER A 135 -10.73 8.10 -1.83
N VAL A 136 -11.17 7.12 -1.08
CA VAL A 136 -10.55 5.79 -1.02
C VAL A 136 -11.20 4.97 -2.11
N CYS A 137 -10.41 4.46 -3.05
CA CYS A 137 -10.88 3.52 -4.05
C CYS A 137 -10.25 2.16 -3.73
N GLN A 138 -11.07 1.22 -3.31
CA GLN A 138 -10.66 -0.19 -3.21
C GLN A 138 -10.83 -0.82 -4.58
N THR A 139 -9.77 -1.39 -5.11
CA THR A 139 -9.85 -2.20 -6.33
C THR A 139 -9.80 -3.66 -5.90
N PRO A 140 -10.91 -4.40 -5.95
CA PRO A 140 -10.85 -5.84 -5.80
C PRO A 140 -10.07 -6.39 -6.99
N ILE A 141 -8.99 -7.08 -6.69
CA ILE A 141 -8.32 -7.94 -7.65
C ILE A 141 -8.86 -9.34 -7.39
N LEU A 142 -9.53 -9.88 -8.39
CA LEU A 142 -10.20 -11.18 -8.52
C LEU A 142 -9.79 -12.23 -7.50
#